data_356fa2eac68ef1c5034defc4164f3b76
#
_entry.id   356fa2eac68ef1c5034defc4164f3b76
#
_cell.length_a   1.000
_cell.length_b   1.000
_cell.length_c   1.000
_cell.angle_alpha   90.00
_cell.angle_beta   90.00
_cell.angle_gamma   90.00
#
_symmetry.space_group_name_H-M   'P 1'
#
loop_
_entity.id
_entity.type
_entity.pdbx_description
1 polymer ?
#
loop_
_entity_poly.entity_id
_entity_poly.type
_entity_poly.pdbx_seq_one_letter_code
_entity_poly.pdbx_strand_id
1 'polypeptide(L)' 'MKINLWYCKKMEQWRWTLVDDIDDRRQESRQRDDLRKAMNDVANTVEFILDSRQN' A
#
# COMPACT_ATOMS: atom_id res chain seq x y z
N MET A 1 6.93 2.94 -8.97
CA MET A 1 5.96 2.51 -7.93
C MET A 1 4.99 3.64 -7.65
N LYS A 2 3.72 3.32 -7.65
CA LYS A 2 2.67 4.32 -7.45
C LYS A 2 1.85 3.94 -6.22
N ILE A 3 1.72 4.87 -5.27
CA ILE A 3 1.03 4.64 -4.01
C ILE A 3 -0.03 5.71 -3.83
N ASN A 4 -1.25 5.29 -3.48
CA ASN A 4 -2.35 6.18 -3.13
C ASN A 4 -2.83 5.84 -1.72
N LEU A 5 -3.07 6.86 -0.92
CA LEU A 5 -3.58 6.70 0.43
C LEU A 5 -4.64 7.76 0.67
N TRP A 6 -5.82 7.34 1.11
CA TRP A 6 -6.91 8.29 1.36
C TRP A 6 -7.85 7.78 2.45
N TYR A 7 -8.61 8.70 3.03
CA TYR A 7 -9.61 8.37 4.04
C TYR A 7 -10.97 8.23 3.37
N CYS A 8 -11.63 7.11 3.61
CA CYS A 8 -12.97 6.84 3.10
C CYS A 8 -13.99 7.14 4.19
N LYS A 9 -14.69 8.26 4.06
CA LYS A 9 -15.68 8.68 5.06
C LYS A 9 -16.84 7.69 5.19
N LYS A 10 -17.22 7.10 4.07
CA LYS A 10 -18.35 6.18 4.02
C LYS A 10 -18.10 4.92 4.85
N MET A 11 -16.86 4.42 4.80
CA MET A 11 -16.46 3.20 5.51
C MET A 11 -15.76 3.51 6.84
N GLU A 12 -15.46 4.79 7.08
CA GLU A 12 -14.69 5.24 8.25
C GLU A 12 -13.37 4.50 8.36
N GLN A 13 -12.68 4.39 7.22
CA GLN A 13 -11.43 3.65 7.14
C GLN A 13 -10.43 4.36 6.23
N TRP A 14 -9.16 4.14 6.51
CA TRP A 14 -8.07 4.55 5.62
C TRP A 14 -7.86 3.45 4.59
N ARG A 15 -7.81 3.85 3.34
CA ARG A 15 -7.60 2.90 2.24
C ARG A 15 -6.34 3.28 1.49
N TRP A 16 -5.64 2.26 1.00
CA TRP A 16 -4.45 2.51 0.20
C TRP A 16 -4.35 1.48 -0.92
N THR A 17 -3.70 1.93 -1.99
CA THR A 17 -3.40 1.07 -3.13
C THR A 17 -1.95 1.28 -3.52
N LEU A 18 -1.35 0.23 -4.04
CA LEU A 18 0.03 0.25 -4.50
C LEU A 18 0.13 -0.50 -5.81
N VAL A 19 0.74 0.12 -6.81
CA VAL A 19 1.00 -0.51 -8.10
C VAL A 19 2.49 -0.41 -8.40
N ASP A 20 3.09 -1.54 -8.76
CA ASP A 20 4.50 -1.57 -9.12
C ASP A 20 4.65 -1.30 -10.61
N ASP A 21 5.31 -0.20 -10.97
CA ASP A 21 5.50 0.20 -12.37
C ASP A 21 6.30 -0.81 -13.19
N ILE A 22 7.17 -1.56 -12.51
CA ILE A 22 8.05 -2.52 -13.18
C ILE A 22 7.32 -3.84 -13.43
N ASP A 23 6.45 -4.22 -12.49
CA ASP A 23 5.66 -5.45 -12.60
C ASP A 23 4.20 -5.12 -12.41
N ASP A 24 3.45 -4.95 -13.48
CA ASP A 24 2.05 -4.58 -13.47
C ASP A 24 1.18 -5.54 -12.66
N ARG A 25 1.65 -6.78 -12.51
CA ARG A 25 0.89 -7.79 -11.77
C ARG A 25 1.01 -7.62 -10.26
N ARG A 26 1.93 -6.78 -9.81
CA ARG A 26 2.12 -6.51 -8.39
C ARG A 26 1.25 -5.33 -7.99
N GLN A 27 0.06 -5.66 -7.53
CA GLN A 27 -0.90 -4.67 -7.05
C GLN A 27 -1.37 -5.08 -5.67
N GLU A 28 -1.37 -4.12 -4.75
CA GLU A 28 -1.85 -4.35 -3.40
C GLU A 28 -2.91 -3.32 -3.06
N SER A 29 -3.89 -3.75 -2.29
CA SER A 29 -4.98 -2.89 -1.86
C SER A 29 -5.45 -3.35 -0.49
N ARG A 30 -5.49 -2.44 0.48
CA ARG A 30 -5.94 -2.76 1.83
C ARG A 30 -6.65 -1.58 2.47
N GLN A 31 -7.26 -1.85 3.62
CA GLN A 31 -7.97 -0.85 4.39
C GLN A 31 -7.71 -1.06 5.88
N ARG A 32 -7.61 0.06 6.59
CA ARG A 32 -7.37 0.05 8.02
C ARG A 32 -8.18 1.14 8.69
N ASP A 33 -8.53 0.91 9.95
CA ASP A 33 -9.27 1.89 10.76
C ASP A 33 -8.38 3.02 11.27
N ASP A 34 -7.07 2.84 11.23
CA ASP A 34 -6.08 3.76 11.80
C ASP A 34 -5.07 4.16 10.73
N LEU A 35 -4.80 5.46 10.63
CA LEU A 35 -3.83 5.97 9.66
C LEU A 35 -2.45 5.36 9.83
N ARG A 36 -1.97 5.23 11.05
CA ARG A 36 -0.64 4.65 11.31
C ARG A 36 -0.55 3.22 10.84
N LYS A 37 -1.60 2.45 11.08
CA LYS A 37 -1.63 1.06 10.61
C LYS A 37 -1.58 1.00 9.09
N ALA A 38 -2.33 1.89 8.42
CA ALA A 38 -2.32 1.96 6.96
C ALA A 38 -0.94 2.34 6.45
N MET A 39 -0.30 3.33 7.05
CA MET A 39 1.04 3.75 6.65
C MET A 39 2.07 2.66 6.89
N ASN A 40 1.96 1.93 7.99
CA ASN A 40 2.85 0.79 8.26
C ASN A 40 2.67 -0.31 7.23
N ASP A 41 1.43 -0.58 6.83
CA ASP A 41 1.16 -1.57 5.78
C ASP A 41 1.84 -1.17 4.46
N VAL A 42 1.73 0.11 4.09
CA VAL A 42 2.36 0.62 2.87
C VAL A 42 3.89 0.46 2.97
N ALA A 43 4.46 0.88 4.09
CA ALA A 43 5.91 0.80 4.30
C ALA A 43 6.40 -0.64 4.21
N ASN A 44 5.72 -1.56 4.88
CA ASN A 44 6.09 -2.97 4.86
C ASN A 44 5.99 -3.56 3.47
N THR A 45 4.96 -3.18 2.72
CA THR A 45 4.76 -3.67 1.36
C THR A 45 5.86 -3.14 0.44
N VAL A 46 6.19 -1.87 0.54
CA VAL A 46 7.27 -1.26 -0.24
C VAL A 46 8.60 -1.95 0.06
N GLU A 47 8.91 -2.15 1.33
CA GLU A 47 10.14 -2.82 1.73
C GLU A 47 10.23 -4.23 1.16
N PHE A 48 9.13 -4.97 1.23
CA PHE A 48 9.07 -6.32 0.69
C PHE A 48 9.36 -6.34 -0.81
N ILE A 49 8.74 -5.41 -1.54
CA ILE A 49 8.93 -5.33 -2.99
C ILE A 49 10.38 -4.98 -3.33
N LEU A 50 10.95 -3.99 -2.65
CA LEU A 50 12.32 -3.56 -2.91
C LEU A 50 13.33 -4.65 -2.56
N ASP A 51 13.12 -5.34 -1.45
CA ASP A 51 13.98 -6.46 -1.06
C ASP A 51 13.94 -7.58 -2.10
N SER A 52 12.77 -7.84 -2.68
CA SER A 52 12.61 -8.87 -3.69
C SER A 52 13.40 -8.55 -4.96
N ARG A 53 13.61 -7.26 -5.24
CA ARG A 53 14.35 -6.82 -6.43
C ARG A 53 15.86 -6.85 -6.25
N GLN A 54 16.32 -6.90 -5.02
CA GLN A 54 17.76 -6.85 -4.73
C GLN A 54 18.45 -8.20 -4.85
N ASN A 55 17.71 -9.23 -5.13
CA ASN A 55 18.28 -10.57 -5.28
C ASN A 55 18.46 -10.96 -6.72
#